data_477e67fa7755808d097b8d3fca5dd7d4
#
_entry.id   477e67fa7755808d097b8d3fca5dd7d4
#
_cell.length_a   1.000
_cell.length_b   1.000
_cell.length_c   1.000
_cell.angle_alpha   90.00
_cell.angle_beta   90.00
_cell.angle_gamma   90.00
#
_symmetry.space_group_name_H-M   'P 1'
#
loop_
_entity.id
_entity.type
_entity.pdbx_description
1 polymer ?
#
loop_
_entity_poly.entity_id
_entity_poly.type
_entity_poly.pdbx_seq_one_letter_code
_entity_poly.pdbx_strand_id
1 'polypeptide(L)'
;SSGVIRASSVGVGTTNPLTALQIGTASTLGVPANGFVFAVTSIGSVGIGTTVPRAHLDIEGHTRLKTYSENVDFVSVTASVATVDLSRAQSFICTATANISEFKLINIPSGSTEFTLRIDQDSTGSRTVGIDTFKTSAGSAIPVYWPGGGVLPIVTPTANKTDIYKFKTFDGSNITGSGLYGVVVGQNFGN
;
A
#
# COMPACT_ATOMS: atom_id res chain seq x y z
N SER A 1 -36.37 -25.97 0.10
CA SER A 1 -35.63 -25.81 -1.17
C SER A 1 -34.85 -24.51 -1.14
N SER A 2 -33.53 -24.59 -1.20
CA SER A 2 -32.68 -23.39 -1.39
C SER A 2 -32.81 -22.97 -2.83
N GLY A 3 -33.43 -21.80 -3.07
CA GLY A 3 -33.48 -21.18 -4.40
C GLY A 3 -32.07 -20.72 -4.81
N VAL A 4 -31.57 -21.25 -5.92
CA VAL A 4 -30.32 -20.78 -6.54
C VAL A 4 -30.66 -19.94 -7.77
N ILE A 5 -30.21 -18.69 -7.80
CA ILE A 5 -30.29 -17.86 -9.00
C ILE A 5 -29.08 -18.21 -9.88
N ARG A 6 -29.35 -18.74 -11.09
CA ARG A 6 -28.35 -19.02 -12.11
C ARG A 6 -28.56 -18.05 -13.26
N ALA A 7 -27.71 -17.02 -13.33
CA ALA A 7 -27.73 -16.02 -14.37
C ALA A 7 -26.30 -15.58 -14.71
N SER A 8 -26.07 -15.08 -15.92
CA SER A 8 -24.78 -14.47 -16.29
C SER A 8 -24.55 -13.15 -15.56
N SER A 9 -25.64 -12.44 -15.21
CA SER A 9 -25.63 -11.25 -14.38
C SER A 9 -26.98 -11.08 -13.66
N VAL A 10 -26.96 -10.41 -12.50
CA VAL A 10 -28.13 -10.10 -11.70
C VAL A 10 -28.20 -8.59 -11.49
N GLY A 11 -29.33 -7.98 -11.89
CA GLY A 11 -29.62 -6.56 -11.67
C GLY A 11 -30.77 -6.38 -10.71
N VAL A 12 -30.60 -5.53 -9.71
CA VAL A 12 -31.67 -5.07 -8.81
C VAL A 12 -31.80 -3.57 -8.98
N GLY A 13 -32.94 -3.13 -9.56
CA GLY A 13 -33.15 -1.73 -9.92
C GLY A 13 -32.49 -1.30 -11.24
N THR A 14 -32.03 -2.26 -12.04
CA THR A 14 -31.50 -2.05 -13.40
C THR A 14 -31.92 -3.21 -14.31
N THR A 15 -32.28 -2.91 -15.56
CA THR A 15 -32.66 -3.88 -16.57
C THR A 15 -31.47 -4.34 -17.44
N ASN A 16 -30.34 -3.63 -17.35
CA ASN A 16 -29.12 -3.93 -18.11
C ASN A 16 -27.91 -3.85 -17.17
N PRO A 17 -27.65 -4.88 -16.34
CA PRO A 17 -26.52 -4.88 -15.43
C PRO A 17 -25.21 -4.96 -16.19
N LEU A 18 -24.25 -4.07 -15.86
CA LEU A 18 -22.92 -3.98 -16.43
C LEU A 18 -21.90 -4.90 -15.72
N THR A 19 -22.31 -5.54 -14.64
CA THR A 19 -21.46 -6.39 -13.79
C THR A 19 -22.20 -7.67 -13.42
N ALA A 20 -21.50 -8.67 -12.85
CA ALA A 20 -22.09 -9.95 -12.45
C ALA A 20 -23.22 -9.79 -11.41
N LEU A 21 -23.09 -8.84 -10.49
CA LEU A 21 -24.17 -8.38 -9.59
C LEU A 21 -24.16 -6.86 -9.55
N GLN A 22 -25.29 -6.26 -9.84
CA GLN A 22 -25.48 -4.81 -9.74
C GLN A 22 -26.76 -4.48 -8.98
N ILE A 23 -26.65 -3.64 -7.95
CA ILE A 23 -27.78 -3.09 -7.19
C ILE A 23 -27.77 -1.58 -7.38
N GLY A 24 -28.87 -1.02 -7.90
CA GLY A 24 -29.03 0.39 -8.22
C GLY A 24 -28.83 0.69 -9.71
N THR A 25 -29.03 1.94 -10.08
CA THR A 25 -28.95 2.42 -11.46
C THR A 25 -27.56 2.98 -11.76
N ALA A 26 -26.94 2.51 -12.84
CA ALA A 26 -25.75 3.15 -13.41
C ALA A 26 -26.12 3.84 -14.73
N SER A 27 -25.59 5.03 -14.98
CA SER A 27 -25.65 5.63 -16.31
C SER A 27 -24.68 4.94 -17.26
N THR A 28 -24.92 5.04 -18.57
CA THR A 28 -24.06 4.46 -19.63
C THR A 28 -22.61 4.97 -19.63
N LEU A 29 -22.28 5.95 -18.79
CA LEU A 29 -20.95 6.53 -18.64
C LEU A 29 -20.26 6.13 -17.30
N GLY A 30 -20.79 5.12 -16.58
CA GLY A 30 -20.17 4.59 -15.36
C GLY A 30 -20.29 5.51 -14.13
N VAL A 31 -20.96 6.66 -14.25
CA VAL A 31 -21.26 7.57 -13.15
C VAL A 31 -22.72 7.34 -12.73
N PRO A 32 -23.01 7.04 -11.46
CA PRO A 32 -24.40 6.92 -11.01
C PRO A 32 -25.10 8.27 -11.15
N ALA A 33 -26.11 8.33 -12.02
CA ALA A 33 -27.04 9.45 -12.03
C ALA A 33 -27.93 9.33 -10.78
N ASN A 34 -27.50 9.90 -9.65
CA ASN A 34 -28.25 9.97 -8.37
C ASN A 34 -28.65 8.64 -7.73
N GLY A 35 -27.93 7.52 -8.01
CA GLY A 35 -28.24 6.21 -7.45
C GLY A 35 -27.05 5.56 -6.74
N PHE A 36 -27.32 4.89 -5.62
CA PHE A 36 -26.36 4.01 -4.97
C PHE A 36 -26.09 2.81 -5.88
N VAL A 37 -24.81 2.51 -6.15
CA VAL A 37 -24.39 1.32 -6.87
C VAL A 37 -23.56 0.43 -5.95
N PHE A 38 -23.99 -0.82 -5.83
CA PHE A 38 -23.16 -1.91 -5.34
C PHE A 38 -22.95 -2.88 -6.49
N ALA A 39 -21.73 -3.09 -6.90
CA ALA A 39 -21.40 -3.90 -8.05
C ALA A 39 -20.37 -4.96 -7.68
N VAL A 40 -20.56 -6.19 -8.19
CA VAL A 40 -19.56 -7.26 -8.13
C VAL A 40 -19.23 -7.63 -9.58
N THR A 41 -17.98 -7.48 -9.98
CA THR A 41 -17.53 -7.81 -11.33
C THR A 41 -17.39 -9.33 -11.51
N SER A 42 -17.31 -9.79 -12.76
CA SER A 42 -17.07 -11.21 -13.06
C SER A 42 -15.70 -11.72 -12.58
N ILE A 43 -14.75 -10.83 -12.32
CA ILE A 43 -13.42 -11.15 -11.78
C ILE A 43 -13.34 -10.99 -10.25
N GLY A 44 -14.49 -10.78 -9.57
CA GLY A 44 -14.58 -10.75 -8.11
C GLY A 44 -14.27 -9.42 -7.44
N SER A 45 -14.10 -8.32 -8.19
CA SER A 45 -13.94 -6.99 -7.58
C SER A 45 -15.28 -6.40 -7.16
N VAL A 46 -15.30 -5.67 -6.05
CA VAL A 46 -16.47 -5.01 -5.48
C VAL A 46 -16.36 -3.50 -5.68
N GLY A 47 -17.38 -2.90 -6.29
CA GLY A 47 -17.54 -1.46 -6.44
C GLY A 47 -18.69 -0.93 -5.59
N ILE A 48 -18.47 0.12 -4.83
CA ILE A 48 -19.49 0.89 -4.11
C ILE A 48 -19.49 2.30 -4.69
N GLY A 49 -20.55 2.69 -5.35
CA GLY A 49 -20.65 3.95 -6.10
C GLY A 49 -20.01 3.89 -7.48
N THR A 50 -19.39 2.78 -7.88
CA THR A 50 -18.78 2.56 -9.19
C THR A 50 -19.11 1.18 -9.76
N THR A 51 -19.25 1.08 -11.08
CA THR A 51 -19.39 -0.20 -11.81
C THR A 51 -18.07 -0.65 -12.45
N VAL A 52 -17.03 0.19 -12.37
CA VAL A 52 -15.70 -0.07 -12.92
C VAL A 52 -14.66 0.05 -11.79
N PRO A 53 -14.62 -0.93 -10.86
CA PRO A 53 -13.70 -0.89 -9.73
C PRO A 53 -12.24 -1.03 -10.20
N ARG A 54 -11.38 -0.14 -9.70
CA ARG A 54 -9.93 -0.07 -9.97
C ARG A 54 -9.10 -0.92 -9.02
N ALA A 55 -9.75 -1.51 -7.99
CA ALA A 55 -9.17 -2.38 -6.99
C ALA A 55 -10.15 -3.51 -6.65
N HIS A 56 -9.73 -4.49 -5.84
CA HIS A 56 -10.64 -5.53 -5.35
C HIS A 56 -11.84 -4.97 -4.58
N LEU A 57 -11.65 -3.88 -3.87
CA LEU A 57 -12.72 -3.05 -3.30
C LEU A 57 -12.44 -1.59 -3.71
N ASP A 58 -13.34 -1.01 -4.49
CA ASP A 58 -13.28 0.40 -4.90
C ASP A 58 -14.55 1.12 -4.43
N ILE A 59 -14.37 2.17 -3.63
CA ILE A 59 -15.45 2.97 -3.07
C ILE A 59 -15.34 4.39 -3.63
N GLU A 60 -16.25 4.75 -4.52
CA GLU A 60 -16.35 6.11 -5.07
C GLU A 60 -17.14 6.96 -4.07
N GLY A 61 -16.43 7.52 -3.10
CA GLY A 61 -17.05 8.33 -2.06
C GLY A 61 -16.30 8.30 -0.73
N HIS A 62 -16.91 8.91 0.27
CA HIS A 62 -16.35 8.98 1.62
C HIS A 62 -16.56 7.64 2.36
N THR A 63 -15.49 7.10 2.94
CA THR A 63 -15.53 5.87 3.74
C THR A 63 -15.37 6.19 5.22
N ARG A 64 -16.28 5.68 6.07
CA ARG A 64 -16.18 5.74 7.53
C ARG A 64 -16.04 4.33 8.10
N LEU A 65 -14.89 4.06 8.69
CA LEU A 65 -14.60 2.80 9.40
C LEU A 65 -14.55 3.07 10.91
N LYS A 66 -15.18 2.22 11.71
CA LYS A 66 -15.08 2.32 13.18
C LYS A 66 -13.69 1.91 13.65
N THR A 67 -13.19 0.81 13.10
CA THR A 67 -11.84 0.28 13.31
C THR A 67 -11.40 -0.45 12.06
N TYR A 68 -10.09 -0.50 11.82
CA TYR A 68 -9.48 -1.36 10.81
C TYR A 68 -8.15 -1.90 11.35
N SER A 69 -7.67 -2.98 10.79
CA SER A 69 -6.33 -3.50 11.04
C SER A 69 -5.59 -3.61 9.70
N GLU A 70 -4.33 -3.28 9.71
CA GLU A 70 -3.44 -3.46 8.56
C GLU A 70 -2.68 -4.78 8.68
N ASN A 71 -2.38 -5.37 7.54
CA ASN A 71 -1.44 -6.49 7.52
C ASN A 71 -0.03 -5.98 7.82
N VAL A 72 0.73 -6.84 8.51
CA VAL A 72 2.16 -6.65 8.72
C VAL A 72 2.90 -7.70 7.90
N ASP A 73 3.92 -7.28 7.13
CA ASP A 73 4.80 -8.20 6.41
C ASP A 73 6.24 -8.06 6.89
N PHE A 74 7.00 -9.16 6.79
CA PHE A 74 8.41 -9.20 7.15
C PHE A 74 9.26 -9.01 5.91
N VAL A 75 10.16 -8.02 5.97
CA VAL A 75 11.04 -7.69 4.87
C VAL A 75 12.17 -8.71 4.77
N SER A 76 12.31 -9.34 3.62
CA SER A 76 13.46 -10.21 3.34
C SER A 76 14.68 -9.38 2.95
N VAL A 77 15.83 -9.69 3.53
CA VAL A 77 17.13 -9.08 3.19
C VAL A 77 18.00 -10.13 2.53
N THR A 78 18.45 -9.86 1.31
CA THR A 78 19.35 -10.73 0.54
C THR A 78 20.43 -9.89 -0.12
N ALA A 79 21.69 -10.24 0.09
CA ALA A 79 22.84 -9.52 -0.47
C ALA A 79 22.80 -8.00 -0.22
N SER A 80 22.46 -7.59 1.01
CA SER A 80 22.31 -6.19 1.44
C SER A 80 21.14 -5.42 0.80
N VAL A 81 20.23 -6.10 0.10
CA VAL A 81 18.98 -5.51 -0.45
C VAL A 81 17.79 -5.98 0.36
N ALA A 82 17.02 -5.03 0.86
CA ALA A 82 15.76 -5.27 1.57
C ALA A 82 14.59 -5.10 0.58
N THR A 83 13.81 -6.15 0.34
CA THR A 83 12.67 -6.09 -0.60
C THR A 83 11.36 -5.86 0.15
N VAL A 84 10.69 -4.75 -0.19
CA VAL A 84 9.39 -4.33 0.37
C VAL A 84 8.34 -4.50 -0.72
N ASP A 85 7.38 -5.40 -0.50
CA ASP A 85 6.28 -5.67 -1.44
C ASP A 85 5.01 -4.94 -0.98
N LEU A 86 4.70 -3.83 -1.63
CA LEU A 86 3.57 -2.97 -1.26
C LEU A 86 2.18 -3.58 -1.59
N SER A 87 2.12 -4.74 -2.25
CA SER A 87 0.88 -5.49 -2.44
C SER A 87 0.51 -6.36 -1.21
N ARG A 88 1.43 -6.56 -0.26
CA ARG A 88 1.25 -7.50 0.86
C ARG A 88 0.80 -6.81 2.15
N ALA A 89 1.28 -5.59 2.40
CA ALA A 89 1.00 -4.85 3.63
C ALA A 89 1.22 -3.35 3.45
N GLN A 90 0.85 -2.57 4.47
CA GLN A 90 1.25 -1.18 4.64
C GLN A 90 2.20 -0.99 5.81
N SER A 91 2.39 -2.02 6.64
CA SER A 91 3.31 -2.02 7.76
C SER A 91 4.33 -3.14 7.59
N PHE A 92 5.62 -2.81 7.66
CA PHE A 92 6.72 -3.73 7.38
C PHE A 92 7.69 -3.77 8.55
N ILE A 93 8.21 -4.97 8.84
CA ILE A 93 9.27 -5.19 9.84
C ILE A 93 10.52 -5.70 9.12
N CYS A 94 11.60 -4.95 9.24
CA CYS A 94 12.91 -5.28 8.69
C CYS A 94 13.91 -5.47 9.83
N THR A 95 14.34 -6.71 10.07
CA THR A 95 15.44 -6.98 11.00
C THR A 95 16.76 -6.89 10.26
N ALA A 96 17.61 -5.95 10.64
CA ALA A 96 18.93 -5.74 10.07
C ALA A 96 19.91 -6.77 10.64
N THR A 97 19.94 -7.97 10.07
CA THR A 97 20.93 -9.03 10.41
C THR A 97 22.26 -8.85 9.69
N ALA A 98 22.32 -7.95 8.71
CA ALA A 98 23.49 -7.48 7.98
C ALA A 98 23.31 -6.02 7.60
N ASN A 99 24.33 -5.39 7.04
CA ASN A 99 24.19 -4.04 6.47
C ASN A 99 23.17 -4.04 5.32
N ILE A 100 22.30 -3.05 5.28
CA ILE A 100 21.30 -2.86 4.22
C ILE A 100 21.71 -1.62 3.44
N SER A 101 22.10 -1.83 2.19
CA SER A 101 22.52 -0.74 1.32
C SER A 101 21.37 -0.17 0.47
N GLU A 102 20.29 -0.94 0.31
CA GLU A 102 19.19 -0.60 -0.60
C GLU A 102 17.86 -1.19 -0.13
N PHE A 103 16.78 -0.42 -0.30
CA PHE A 103 15.41 -0.89 -0.23
C PHE A 103 14.81 -0.98 -1.64
N LYS A 104 14.44 -2.18 -2.05
CA LYS A 104 13.74 -2.40 -3.32
C LYS A 104 12.23 -2.42 -3.08
N LEU A 105 11.51 -1.47 -3.69
CA LEU A 105 10.06 -1.44 -3.69
C LEU A 105 9.51 -2.20 -4.90
N ILE A 106 8.58 -3.11 -4.65
CA ILE A 106 7.88 -3.84 -5.70
C ILE A 106 6.36 -3.71 -5.53
N ASN A 107 5.61 -3.93 -6.60
CA ASN A 107 4.14 -3.85 -6.63
C ASN A 107 3.60 -2.52 -6.07
N ILE A 108 4.22 -1.42 -6.48
CA ILE A 108 3.87 -0.07 -6.02
C ILE A 108 2.48 0.29 -6.56
N PRO A 109 1.49 0.64 -5.69
CA PRO A 109 0.19 1.11 -6.15
C PRO A 109 0.30 2.40 -6.98
N SER A 110 -0.54 2.55 -8.01
CA SER A 110 -0.49 3.68 -8.95
C SER A 110 -0.85 5.03 -8.35
N GLY A 111 -1.63 5.04 -7.26
CA GLY A 111 -2.09 6.27 -6.62
C GLY A 111 -1.17 6.76 -5.49
N SER A 112 -1.70 7.70 -4.70
CA SER A 112 -1.06 8.08 -3.44
C SER A 112 -1.08 6.90 -2.49
N THR A 113 0.08 6.53 -1.99
CA THR A 113 0.20 5.44 -1.02
C THR A 113 1.18 5.79 0.08
N GLU A 114 0.99 5.18 1.24
CA GLU A 114 1.91 5.31 2.37
C GLU A 114 2.21 3.94 2.96
N PHE A 115 3.38 3.81 3.57
CA PHE A 115 3.75 2.61 4.32
C PHE A 115 4.64 2.97 5.51
N THR A 116 4.59 2.12 6.52
CA THR A 116 5.42 2.21 7.72
C THR A 116 6.50 1.15 7.67
N LEU A 117 7.74 1.53 7.93
CA LEU A 117 8.89 0.65 8.01
C LEU A 117 9.47 0.69 9.43
N ARG A 118 9.37 -0.42 10.14
CA ARG A 118 10.07 -0.68 11.39
C ARG A 118 11.40 -1.35 11.06
N ILE A 119 12.49 -0.79 11.58
CA ILE A 119 13.84 -1.34 11.44
C ILE A 119 14.31 -1.77 12.82
N ASP A 120 14.60 -3.05 12.96
CA ASP A 120 15.13 -3.65 14.18
C ASP A 120 16.63 -3.95 13.99
N GLN A 121 17.48 -3.44 14.86
CA GLN A 121 18.86 -3.92 14.94
C GLN A 121 18.86 -5.31 15.58
N ASP A 122 19.68 -6.22 15.03
CA ASP A 122 19.90 -7.53 15.64
C ASP A 122 20.64 -7.44 16.99
N SER A 123 20.88 -8.58 17.64
CA SER A 123 21.61 -8.64 18.93
C SER A 123 23.08 -8.21 18.82
N THR A 124 23.63 -8.09 17.64
CA THR A 124 24.99 -7.59 17.39
C THR A 124 25.00 -6.07 17.31
N GLY A 125 23.97 -5.48 16.69
CA GLY A 125 23.90 -4.05 16.43
C GLY A 125 24.89 -3.58 15.38
N SER A 126 25.06 -2.26 15.29
CA SER A 126 26.00 -1.58 14.40
C SER A 126 25.78 -1.87 12.90
N ARG A 127 24.55 -2.31 12.55
CA ARG A 127 24.19 -2.48 11.13
C ARG A 127 23.91 -1.12 10.53
N THR A 128 24.55 -0.82 9.41
CA THR A 128 24.25 0.36 8.62
C THR A 128 23.02 0.08 7.74
N VAL A 129 22.12 1.06 7.63
CA VAL A 129 20.89 0.94 6.85
C VAL A 129 20.71 2.19 5.99
N GLY A 130 20.70 2.01 4.68
CA GLY A 130 20.51 3.08 3.70
C GLY A 130 19.04 3.48 3.57
N ILE A 131 18.54 4.21 4.58
CA ILE A 131 17.12 4.61 4.66
C ILE A 131 16.69 5.64 3.60
N ASP A 132 17.62 6.14 2.82
CA ASP A 132 17.42 7.07 1.69
C ASP A 132 17.64 6.40 0.33
N THR A 133 18.06 5.14 0.32
CA THR A 133 18.40 4.42 -0.91
C THR A 133 17.28 3.47 -1.29
N PHE A 134 16.30 4.01 -2.00
CA PHE A 134 15.16 3.24 -2.52
C PHE A 134 15.26 3.08 -4.03
N LYS A 135 14.88 1.90 -4.53
CA LYS A 135 14.80 1.61 -5.97
C LYS A 135 13.50 0.87 -6.33
N THR A 136 13.09 1.00 -7.57
CA THR A 136 12.01 0.19 -8.16
C THR A 136 12.47 -1.25 -8.41
N SER A 137 11.54 -2.14 -8.76
CA SER A 137 11.86 -3.51 -9.22
C SER A 137 12.81 -3.54 -10.42
N ALA A 138 12.74 -2.51 -11.29
CA ALA A 138 13.62 -2.34 -12.45
C ALA A 138 15.00 -1.74 -12.11
N GLY A 139 15.25 -1.39 -10.84
CA GLY A 139 16.54 -0.81 -10.39
C GLY A 139 16.64 0.71 -10.54
N SER A 140 15.57 1.40 -10.97
CA SER A 140 15.55 2.87 -11.05
C SER A 140 15.49 3.49 -9.65
N ALA A 141 16.34 4.48 -9.39
CA ALA A 141 16.37 5.18 -8.11
C ALA A 141 15.05 5.93 -7.84
N ILE A 142 14.62 5.90 -6.59
CA ILE A 142 13.46 6.63 -6.09
C ILE A 142 13.99 7.74 -5.17
N PRO A 143 13.79 9.02 -5.48
CA PRO A 143 14.19 10.11 -4.59
C PRO A 143 13.49 10.01 -3.23
N VAL A 144 14.21 10.29 -2.15
CA VAL A 144 13.63 10.38 -0.81
C VAL A 144 13.81 11.79 -0.27
N TYR A 145 12.70 12.40 0.10
CA TYR A 145 12.67 13.76 0.63
C TYR A 145 12.44 13.72 2.14
N TRP A 146 13.37 14.29 2.91
CA TRP A 146 13.32 14.38 4.36
C TRP A 146 12.98 15.82 4.79
N PRO A 147 12.25 16.01 5.90
CA PRO A 147 12.00 17.34 6.45
C PRO A 147 13.29 18.01 6.94
N GLY A 148 13.21 19.29 7.29
CA GLY A 148 14.36 20.02 7.81
C GLY A 148 15.44 20.34 6.76
N GLY A 149 15.06 20.48 5.48
CA GLY A 149 16.02 20.78 4.40
C GLY A 149 16.75 19.55 3.88
N GLY A 150 16.18 18.36 4.03
CA GLY A 150 16.75 17.11 3.51
C GLY A 150 17.77 16.45 4.45
N VAL A 151 17.72 16.75 5.73
CA VAL A 151 18.62 16.12 6.70
C VAL A 151 18.26 14.63 6.83
N LEU A 152 19.18 13.77 6.41
CA LEU A 152 19.03 12.31 6.49
C LEU A 152 19.04 11.84 7.95
N PRO A 153 18.01 11.13 8.43
CA PRO A 153 18.03 10.52 9.75
C PRO A 153 19.04 9.37 9.80
N ILE A 154 19.77 9.29 10.90
CA ILE A 154 20.70 8.18 11.15
C ILE A 154 19.92 7.07 11.85
N VAL A 155 19.92 5.88 11.26
CA VAL A 155 19.33 4.69 11.90
C VAL A 155 20.13 4.33 13.16
N THR A 156 19.41 4.10 14.27
CA THR A 156 20.02 3.76 15.56
C THR A 156 20.90 2.50 15.43
N PRO A 157 22.21 2.59 15.73
CA PRO A 157 23.11 1.44 15.55
C PRO A 157 23.12 0.49 16.75
N THR A 158 22.51 0.85 17.86
CA THR A 158 22.56 0.07 19.12
C THR A 158 21.80 -1.25 18.98
N ALA A 159 22.40 -2.34 19.43
CA ALA A 159 21.83 -3.68 19.41
C ALA A 159 20.43 -3.72 20.08
N ASN A 160 19.53 -4.51 19.52
CA ASN A 160 18.16 -4.72 20.00
C ASN A 160 17.32 -3.43 20.08
N LYS A 161 17.70 -2.40 19.33
CA LYS A 161 16.92 -1.16 19.24
C LYS A 161 16.12 -1.10 17.94
N THR A 162 15.02 -0.39 18.01
CA THR A 162 14.05 -0.26 16.93
C THR A 162 13.91 1.20 16.53
N ASP A 163 13.87 1.45 15.22
CA ASP A 163 13.48 2.73 14.64
C ASP A 163 12.23 2.53 13.79
N ILE A 164 11.36 3.53 13.74
CA ILE A 164 10.13 3.52 12.94
C ILE A 164 10.12 4.75 12.03
N TYR A 165 9.93 4.48 10.75
CA TYR A 165 9.84 5.48 9.68
C TYR A 165 8.51 5.32 8.96
N LYS A 166 7.97 6.42 8.49
CA LYS A 166 6.80 6.43 7.60
C LYS A 166 7.17 7.10 6.29
N PHE A 167 6.74 6.50 5.19
CA PHE A 167 6.98 7.00 3.84
C PHE A 167 5.65 7.20 3.13
N LYS A 168 5.58 8.25 2.30
CA LYS A 168 4.43 8.53 1.45
C LYS A 168 4.88 8.94 0.06
N THR A 169 4.25 8.40 -0.97
CA THR A 169 4.27 8.97 -2.32
C THR A 169 2.89 9.53 -2.66
N PHE A 170 2.85 10.59 -3.47
CA PHE A 170 1.60 11.16 -3.98
C PHE A 170 1.24 10.62 -5.37
N ASP A 171 2.19 9.97 -6.05
CA ASP A 171 2.00 9.36 -7.35
C ASP A 171 2.92 8.13 -7.50
N GLY A 172 2.37 6.96 -7.22
CA GLY A 172 3.11 5.70 -7.36
C GLY A 172 3.36 5.29 -8.81
N SER A 173 2.56 5.79 -9.77
CA SER A 173 2.78 5.55 -11.20
C SER A 173 4.07 6.21 -11.69
N ASN A 174 4.45 7.33 -11.07
CA ASN A 174 5.66 8.09 -11.39
C ASN A 174 6.55 8.27 -10.16
N ILE A 175 6.74 7.21 -9.40
CA ILE A 175 7.47 7.29 -8.12
C ILE A 175 8.92 7.74 -8.28
N THR A 176 9.54 7.49 -9.44
CA THR A 176 10.90 7.95 -9.75
C THR A 176 10.99 9.46 -9.97
N GLY A 177 9.87 10.11 -10.32
CA GLY A 177 9.77 11.56 -10.45
C GLY A 177 9.18 12.22 -9.21
N SER A 178 8.10 11.64 -8.64
CA SER A 178 7.41 12.18 -7.46
C SER A 178 8.14 11.88 -6.14
N GLY A 179 8.86 10.76 -6.07
CA GLY A 179 9.64 10.34 -4.91
C GLY A 179 8.81 9.87 -3.70
N LEU A 180 9.53 9.63 -2.62
CA LEU A 180 9.03 9.30 -1.30
C LEU A 180 9.28 10.47 -0.34
N TYR A 181 8.27 10.82 0.44
CA TYR A 181 8.39 11.75 1.56
C TYR A 181 8.51 10.94 2.84
N GLY A 182 9.70 10.96 3.44
CA GLY A 182 10.02 10.20 4.65
C GLY A 182 9.89 11.05 5.90
N VAL A 183 9.39 10.44 6.98
CA VAL A 183 9.40 11.03 8.31
C VAL A 183 9.84 10.01 9.34
N VAL A 184 10.55 10.46 10.37
CA VAL A 184 10.89 9.67 11.54
C VAL A 184 9.68 9.68 12.47
N VAL A 185 9.10 8.51 12.74
CA VAL A 185 8.03 8.36 13.73
C VAL A 185 8.63 8.29 15.13
N GLY A 186 9.75 7.58 15.26
CA GLY A 186 10.53 7.50 16.49
C GLY A 186 11.75 6.61 16.30
N GLN A 187 12.73 6.81 17.18
CA GLN A 187 13.99 6.07 17.12
C GLN A 187 14.39 5.59 18.52
N ASN A 188 15.28 4.59 18.55
CA ASN A 188 15.90 4.06 19.76
C ASN A 188 14.87 3.45 20.73
N PHE A 189 13.79 2.87 20.21
CA PHE A 189 12.85 2.10 21.03
C PHE A 189 13.51 0.82 21.55
N GLY A 190 13.17 0.43 22.77
CA GLY A 190 13.58 -0.83 23.38
C GLY A 190 13.70 -0.70 24.90
N ASN A 191 13.63 -1.82 25.56
CA ASN A 191 13.78 -1.94 27.01
C ASN A 191 15.25 -2.00 27.40
#